data_8baafab79794497cbe9168afd657b8a6
#
_entry.id   8baafab79794497cbe9168afd657b8a6
#
_cell.length_a   1.000
_cell.length_b   1.000
_cell.length_c   1.000
_cell.angle_alpha   90.00
_cell.angle_beta   90.00
_cell.angle_gamma   90.00
#
_symmetry.space_group_name_H-M   'P 1'
#
loop_
_entity.id
_entity.type
_entity.pdbx_description
1 polymer ?
#
loop_
_entity_poly.entity_id
_entity_poly.type
_entity_poly.pdbx_seq_one_letter_code
_entity_poly.pdbx_strand_id
1 'polypeptide(L)'
;MSDVAALLPDPSPRLEAGFRAVHAQRMQGLDFVNAALEVEAVGFAPWEGRWLGIVVTPWCMNLTLVPRDPRAWQPLAIGAKRRYRFPAGEYDFVGARDDAVGEYQVCSLFSPVLEFADHETARLTAQHALAALMDSVHADPPPASGAALAGLREALAAPLSKRDFLRGRFPGGPGDGRG
;
A
#
# COMPACT_ATOMS: atom_id res chain seq x y z
N MET A 1 -38.84 1.73 -2.70
CA MET A 1 -37.81 1.66 -3.74
C MET A 1 -36.46 1.65 -3.01
N SER A 2 -35.79 0.52 -3.02
CA SER A 2 -34.46 0.41 -2.42
C SER A 2 -33.50 1.17 -3.31
N ASP A 3 -33.02 2.30 -2.81
CA ASP A 3 -31.93 3.03 -3.41
C ASP A 3 -30.68 2.15 -3.26
N VAL A 4 -30.39 1.37 -4.28
CA VAL A 4 -29.15 0.59 -4.35
C VAL A 4 -28.06 1.59 -4.63
N ALA A 5 -27.46 2.15 -3.57
CA ALA A 5 -26.27 2.97 -3.72
C ALA A 5 -25.27 2.19 -4.56
N ALA A 6 -24.99 2.68 -5.75
CA ALA A 6 -24.10 2.01 -6.68
C ALA A 6 -22.69 1.91 -6.07
N LEU A 7 -22.04 0.75 -6.23
CA LEU A 7 -20.66 0.58 -5.85
C LEU A 7 -19.78 1.52 -6.67
N LEU A 8 -18.81 2.14 -6.03
CA LEU A 8 -17.86 3.02 -6.70
C LEU A 8 -16.89 2.19 -7.56
N PRO A 9 -16.54 2.68 -8.76
CA PRO A 9 -15.64 1.97 -9.67
C PRO A 9 -14.21 1.88 -9.13
N ASP A 10 -13.38 1.13 -9.85
CA ASP A 10 -11.92 1.03 -9.58
C ASP A 10 -11.31 2.44 -9.45
N PRO A 11 -10.67 2.76 -8.32
CA PRO A 11 -10.15 4.08 -8.04
C PRO A 11 -8.81 4.37 -8.73
N SER A 12 -8.15 3.37 -9.33
CA SER A 12 -6.78 3.50 -9.83
C SER A 12 -6.58 4.70 -10.76
N PRO A 13 -7.40 4.93 -11.79
CA PRO A 13 -7.21 6.08 -12.68
C PRO A 13 -7.34 7.42 -11.95
N ARG A 14 -8.30 7.52 -11.04
CA ARG A 14 -8.54 8.73 -10.25
C ARG A 14 -7.42 9.02 -9.25
N LEU A 15 -6.93 7.98 -8.57
CA LEU A 15 -5.81 8.10 -7.64
C LEU A 15 -4.53 8.51 -8.37
N GLU A 16 -4.23 7.89 -9.49
CA GLU A 16 -3.06 8.23 -10.29
C GLU A 16 -3.10 9.69 -10.79
N ALA A 17 -4.22 10.12 -11.33
CA ALA A 17 -4.40 11.49 -11.79
C ALA A 17 -4.26 12.49 -10.63
N GLY A 18 -4.87 12.21 -9.48
CA GLY A 18 -4.80 13.05 -8.28
C GLY A 18 -3.39 13.18 -7.74
N PHE A 19 -2.67 12.08 -7.57
CA PHE A 19 -1.30 12.10 -7.06
C PHE A 19 -0.29 12.66 -8.07
N ARG A 20 -0.51 12.51 -9.37
CA ARG A 20 0.28 13.22 -10.39
C ARG A 20 0.09 14.74 -10.29
N ALA A 21 -1.12 15.21 -10.02
CA ALA A 21 -1.37 16.64 -9.78
C ALA A 21 -0.68 17.12 -8.50
N VAL A 22 -0.70 16.35 -7.42
CA VAL A 22 0.05 16.65 -6.18
C VAL A 22 1.55 16.74 -6.47
N HIS A 23 2.10 15.80 -7.22
CA HIS A 23 3.51 15.80 -7.62
C HIS A 23 3.87 17.09 -8.37
N ALA A 24 3.11 17.42 -9.42
CA ALA A 24 3.37 18.58 -10.26
C ALA A 24 3.27 19.92 -9.51
N GLN A 25 2.34 20.03 -8.56
CA GLN A 25 2.03 21.28 -7.88
C GLN A 25 2.84 21.52 -6.62
N ARG A 26 3.22 20.46 -5.88
CA ARG A 26 3.75 20.59 -4.51
C ARG A 26 5.01 19.82 -4.21
N MET A 27 5.36 18.81 -5.02
CA MET A 27 6.40 17.85 -4.67
C MET A 27 7.64 17.92 -5.57
N GLN A 28 7.61 18.65 -6.67
CA GLN A 28 8.75 18.76 -7.57
C GLN A 28 9.94 19.48 -6.93
N GLY A 29 11.14 18.95 -7.15
CA GLY A 29 12.39 19.57 -6.71
C GLY A 29 12.72 19.42 -5.23
N LEU A 30 11.95 18.62 -4.48
CA LEU A 30 12.24 18.33 -3.09
C LEU A 30 13.27 17.19 -2.97
N ASP A 31 14.17 17.29 -2.02
CA ASP A 31 15.32 16.37 -1.86
C ASP A 31 14.91 14.91 -1.57
N PHE A 32 13.72 14.71 -1.02
CA PHE A 32 13.20 13.38 -0.70
C PHE A 32 12.36 12.76 -1.84
N VAL A 33 12.28 13.42 -2.99
CA VAL A 33 11.57 12.90 -4.17
C VAL A 33 12.51 12.06 -5.01
N ASN A 34 12.14 10.81 -5.28
CA ASN A 34 12.89 9.90 -6.14
C ASN A 34 12.41 10.06 -7.61
N ALA A 35 13.22 10.71 -8.43
CA ALA A 35 12.90 10.95 -9.84
C ALA A 35 12.83 9.66 -10.70
N ALA A 36 13.33 8.53 -10.20
CA ALA A 36 13.22 7.23 -10.88
C ALA A 36 11.82 6.61 -10.76
N LEU A 37 10.98 7.11 -9.83
CA LEU A 37 9.64 6.60 -9.61
C LEU A 37 8.57 7.48 -10.27
N GLU A 38 7.48 6.82 -10.62
CA GLU A 38 6.26 7.43 -11.15
C GLU A 38 5.09 7.20 -10.18
N VAL A 39 3.99 7.89 -10.39
CA VAL A 39 2.75 7.65 -9.66
C VAL A 39 2.05 6.45 -10.30
N GLU A 40 1.79 5.42 -9.49
CA GLU A 40 1.06 4.23 -9.92
C GLU A 40 0.18 3.68 -8.79
N ALA A 41 -1.04 3.34 -9.13
CA ALA A 41 -1.95 2.58 -8.27
C ALA A 41 -1.79 1.09 -8.55
N VAL A 42 -1.30 0.33 -7.57
CA VAL A 42 -0.93 -1.07 -7.73
C VAL A 42 -1.94 -1.98 -7.03
N GLY A 43 -2.49 -2.93 -7.77
CA GLY A 43 -3.21 -4.07 -7.24
C GLY A 43 -4.50 -3.74 -6.49
N PHE A 44 -5.20 -2.67 -6.83
CA PHE A 44 -6.47 -2.33 -6.19
C PHE A 44 -7.52 -3.41 -6.42
N ALA A 45 -8.07 -3.93 -5.33
CA ALA A 45 -9.08 -4.97 -5.31
C ALA A 45 -10.11 -4.71 -4.20
N PRO A 46 -11.34 -5.23 -4.34
CA PRO A 46 -12.35 -5.14 -3.29
C PRO A 46 -11.89 -5.82 -1.99
N TRP A 47 -12.07 -5.12 -0.87
CA TRP A 47 -11.81 -5.66 0.46
C TRP A 47 -12.81 -5.05 1.47
N GLU A 48 -13.66 -5.88 2.04
CA GLU A 48 -14.64 -5.49 3.08
C GLU A 48 -15.39 -4.18 2.80
N GLY A 49 -15.99 -4.05 1.61
CA GLY A 49 -16.72 -2.84 1.20
C GLY A 49 -15.83 -1.65 0.80
N ARG A 50 -14.54 -1.84 0.73
CA ARG A 50 -13.53 -0.85 0.35
C ARG A 50 -12.74 -1.33 -0.85
N TRP A 51 -12.02 -0.41 -1.48
CA TRP A 51 -10.90 -0.72 -2.36
C TRP A 51 -9.61 -0.69 -1.55
N LEU A 52 -8.83 -1.76 -1.62
CA LEU A 52 -7.50 -1.87 -1.02
C LEU A 52 -6.46 -2.02 -2.11
N GLY A 53 -5.41 -1.25 -2.03
CA GLY A 53 -4.26 -1.34 -2.92
C GLY A 53 -3.06 -0.61 -2.36
N ILE A 54 -2.02 -0.48 -3.17
CA ILE A 54 -0.86 0.34 -2.85
C ILE A 54 -0.74 1.47 -3.86
N VAL A 55 -0.51 2.67 -3.36
CA VAL A 55 -0.12 3.81 -4.20
C VAL A 55 1.39 4.01 -4.07
N VAL A 56 2.07 3.90 -5.20
CA VAL A 56 3.48 4.26 -5.34
C VAL A 56 3.55 5.68 -5.87
N THR A 57 4.34 6.51 -5.22
CA THR A 57 4.66 7.87 -5.67
C THR A 57 6.17 8.10 -5.60
N PRO A 58 6.71 9.14 -6.21
CA PRO A 58 8.12 9.49 -6.06
C PRO A 58 8.58 9.81 -4.64
N TRP A 59 7.66 9.98 -3.67
CA TRP A 59 8.00 10.32 -2.28
C TRP A 59 7.52 9.32 -1.22
N CYS A 60 6.61 8.42 -1.56
CA CYS A 60 6.14 7.40 -0.62
C CYS A 60 5.51 6.19 -1.31
N MET A 61 5.43 5.10 -0.59
CA MET A 61 4.66 3.91 -0.94
C MET A 61 3.73 3.58 0.23
N ASN A 62 2.43 3.63 -0.01
CA ASN A 62 1.42 3.47 1.03
C ASN A 62 0.39 2.40 0.69
N LEU A 63 0.07 1.54 1.67
CA LEU A 63 -1.22 0.84 1.67
C LEU A 63 -2.33 1.88 1.72
N THR A 64 -3.33 1.74 0.85
CA THR A 64 -4.38 2.74 0.68
C THR A 64 -5.75 2.08 0.64
N LEU A 65 -6.65 2.61 1.46
CA LEU A 65 -8.07 2.28 1.47
C LEU A 65 -8.87 3.46 0.94
N VAL A 66 -9.77 3.20 0.02
CA VAL A 66 -10.73 4.18 -0.49
C VAL A 66 -12.16 3.61 -0.51
N PRO A 67 -13.19 4.46 -0.51
CA PRO A 67 -14.57 3.99 -0.56
C PRO A 67 -14.83 3.14 -1.79
N ARG A 68 -15.51 1.99 -1.60
CA ARG A 68 -16.12 1.18 -2.65
C ARG A 68 -17.63 1.12 -2.48
N ASP A 69 -18.09 0.76 -1.30
CA ASP A 69 -19.52 0.86 -0.92
C ASP A 69 -19.68 2.08 -0.01
N PRO A 70 -20.36 3.14 -0.46
CA PRO A 70 -20.57 4.34 0.38
C PRO A 70 -21.27 4.06 1.71
N ARG A 71 -22.08 2.98 1.77
CA ARG A 71 -22.78 2.58 3.00
C ARG A 71 -21.87 1.89 4.01
N ALA A 72 -20.83 1.20 3.53
CA ALA A 72 -19.85 0.52 4.35
C ALA A 72 -18.65 1.41 4.70
N TRP A 73 -18.48 2.53 4.00
CA TRP A 73 -17.37 3.44 4.25
C TRP A 73 -17.56 4.18 5.58
N GLN A 74 -16.55 4.08 6.40
CA GLN A 74 -16.48 4.81 7.67
C GLN A 74 -15.44 5.91 7.55
N PRO A 75 -15.85 7.17 7.43
CA PRO A 75 -14.92 8.30 7.37
C PRO A 75 -13.98 8.32 8.56
N LEU A 76 -12.77 8.81 8.33
CA LEU A 76 -11.76 9.00 9.34
C LEU A 76 -11.21 10.41 9.24
N ALA A 77 -11.27 11.15 10.35
CA ALA A 77 -10.75 12.51 10.37
C ALA A 77 -9.26 12.54 9.97
N ILE A 78 -8.82 13.60 9.35
CA ILE A 78 -7.41 13.78 8.94
C ILE A 78 -6.51 13.63 10.16
N GLY A 79 -5.52 12.72 10.06
CA GLY A 79 -4.59 12.41 11.12
C GLY A 79 -5.10 11.44 12.19
N ALA A 80 -6.40 11.13 12.22
CA ALA A 80 -6.94 10.11 13.12
C ALA A 80 -6.54 8.71 12.65
N LYS A 81 -6.43 7.79 13.59
CA LYS A 81 -6.01 6.41 13.32
C LYS A 81 -7.16 5.43 13.49
N ARG A 82 -7.16 4.40 12.64
CA ARG A 82 -8.03 3.23 12.78
C ARG A 82 -7.24 1.98 12.48
N ARG A 83 -7.41 0.97 13.31
CA ARG A 83 -6.78 -0.33 13.14
C ARG A 83 -7.66 -1.25 12.32
N TYR A 84 -7.06 -1.88 11.33
CA TYR A 84 -7.68 -2.93 10.52
C TYR A 84 -6.92 -4.23 10.66
N ARG A 85 -7.65 -5.33 10.65
CA ARG A 85 -7.08 -6.68 10.71
C ARG A 85 -7.03 -7.30 9.32
N PHE A 86 -5.84 -7.73 8.95
CA PHE A 86 -5.56 -8.50 7.74
C PHE A 86 -5.06 -9.90 8.11
N PRO A 87 -5.02 -10.86 7.18
CA PRO A 87 -4.44 -12.18 7.44
C PRO A 87 -3.01 -12.12 8.01
N ALA A 88 -2.18 -11.20 7.55
CA ALA A 88 -0.81 -11.01 8.04
C ALA A 88 -0.70 -10.29 9.40
N GLY A 89 -1.78 -9.68 9.92
CA GLY A 89 -1.75 -8.97 11.19
C GLY A 89 -2.62 -7.72 11.22
N GLU A 90 -2.40 -6.88 12.21
CA GLU A 90 -3.14 -5.63 12.41
C GLU A 90 -2.29 -4.42 11.99
N TYR A 91 -2.92 -3.49 11.28
CA TYR A 91 -2.27 -2.31 10.72
C TYR A 91 -3.08 -1.05 11.04
N ASP A 92 -2.37 -0.01 11.48
CA ASP A 92 -2.97 1.29 11.74
C ASP A 92 -2.98 2.14 10.47
N PHE A 93 -4.17 2.55 10.06
CA PHE A 93 -4.38 3.47 8.95
C PHE A 93 -4.69 4.87 9.47
N VAL A 94 -4.20 5.87 8.80
CA VAL A 94 -4.39 7.29 9.11
C VAL A 94 -5.33 7.90 8.09
N GLY A 95 -6.31 8.65 8.56
CA GLY A 95 -7.21 9.40 7.70
C GLY A 95 -6.48 10.50 6.95
N ALA A 96 -6.77 10.62 5.66
CA ALA A 96 -6.20 11.63 4.78
C ALA A 96 -7.26 12.16 3.81
N ARG A 97 -7.04 13.37 3.33
CA ARG A 97 -7.88 14.01 2.31
C ARG A 97 -7.03 14.96 1.49
N ASP A 98 -7.27 14.95 0.21
CA ASP A 98 -6.70 15.91 -0.73
C ASP A 98 -7.75 16.29 -1.77
N ASP A 99 -7.80 17.55 -2.19
CA ASP A 99 -8.80 18.02 -3.15
C ASP A 99 -8.68 17.31 -4.52
N ALA A 100 -7.46 16.93 -4.91
CA ALA A 100 -7.23 16.21 -6.16
C ALA A 100 -7.51 14.69 -6.05
N VAL A 101 -7.37 14.12 -4.85
CA VAL A 101 -7.49 12.67 -4.59
C VAL A 101 -8.84 12.31 -3.97
N GLY A 102 -9.39 13.17 -3.14
CA GLY A 102 -10.56 12.90 -2.31
C GLY A 102 -10.19 12.34 -0.94
N GLU A 103 -11.13 11.66 -0.31
CA GLU A 103 -10.95 11.03 1.00
C GLU A 103 -10.35 9.63 0.87
N TYR A 104 -9.36 9.32 1.71
CA TYR A 104 -8.70 8.03 1.74
C TYR A 104 -8.07 7.76 3.12
N GLN A 105 -7.63 6.54 3.34
CA GLN A 105 -6.91 6.15 4.54
C GLN A 105 -5.62 5.44 4.12
N VAL A 106 -4.52 5.73 4.80
CA VAL A 106 -3.20 5.23 4.43
C VAL A 106 -2.45 4.60 5.58
N CYS A 107 -1.70 3.56 5.26
CA CYS A 107 -0.65 2.99 6.11
C CYS A 107 0.67 3.05 5.35
N SER A 108 1.62 3.81 5.86
CA SER A 108 2.90 4.04 5.18
C SER A 108 3.78 2.78 5.23
N LEU A 109 4.21 2.31 4.07
CA LEU A 109 5.20 1.23 3.95
C LEU A 109 6.61 1.78 3.81
N PHE A 110 6.81 2.73 2.91
CA PHE A 110 8.08 3.41 2.68
C PHE A 110 7.88 4.91 2.55
N SER A 111 8.61 5.68 3.35
CA SER A 111 8.63 7.13 3.29
C SER A 111 9.95 7.65 3.90
N PRO A 112 10.83 8.21 3.10
CA PRO A 112 10.84 8.31 1.65
C PRO A 112 11.11 6.97 0.94
N VAL A 113 11.14 6.99 -0.40
CA VAL A 113 11.33 5.83 -1.29
C VAL A 113 12.67 5.88 -2.05
N LEU A 114 13.67 6.48 -1.44
CA LEU A 114 14.98 6.74 -2.08
C LEU A 114 15.80 5.47 -2.36
N GLU A 115 15.48 4.36 -1.69
CA GLU A 115 16.13 3.07 -1.88
C GLU A 115 15.77 2.36 -3.19
N PHE A 116 14.72 2.77 -3.88
CA PHE A 116 14.31 2.16 -5.14
C PHE A 116 15.10 2.73 -6.31
N ALA A 117 15.85 1.88 -7.00
CA ALA A 117 16.65 2.29 -8.15
C ALA A 117 15.82 2.56 -9.41
N ASP A 118 14.66 1.91 -9.54
CA ASP A 118 13.75 2.04 -10.66
C ASP A 118 12.30 1.81 -10.25
N HIS A 119 11.38 2.24 -11.10
CA HIS A 119 9.94 2.13 -10.83
C HIS A 119 9.45 0.68 -10.85
N GLU A 120 10.02 -0.17 -11.69
CA GLU A 120 9.61 -1.57 -11.77
C GLU A 120 9.91 -2.32 -10.46
N THR A 121 11.06 -2.07 -9.85
CA THR A 121 11.39 -2.63 -8.53
C THR A 121 10.40 -2.17 -7.47
N ALA A 122 10.00 -0.91 -7.48
CA ALA A 122 8.98 -0.38 -6.58
C ALA A 122 7.61 -1.06 -6.81
N ARG A 123 7.20 -1.23 -8.06
CA ARG A 123 5.96 -1.94 -8.42
C ARG A 123 5.96 -3.39 -7.93
N LEU A 124 7.03 -4.13 -8.18
CA LEU A 124 7.18 -5.51 -7.71
C LEU A 124 7.15 -5.61 -6.18
N THR A 125 7.79 -4.67 -5.50
CA THR A 125 7.74 -4.58 -4.03
C THR A 125 6.32 -4.34 -3.54
N ALA A 126 5.57 -3.45 -4.19
CA ALA A 126 4.16 -3.20 -3.86
C ALA A 126 3.29 -4.45 -4.06
N GLN A 127 3.45 -5.15 -5.18
CA GLN A 127 2.72 -6.39 -5.45
C GLN A 127 3.02 -7.46 -4.40
N HIS A 128 4.29 -7.62 -4.02
CA HIS A 128 4.69 -8.55 -2.97
C HIS A 128 4.12 -8.15 -1.61
N ALA A 129 4.12 -6.86 -1.27
CA ALA A 129 3.55 -6.37 -0.03
C ALA A 129 2.05 -6.68 0.09
N LEU A 130 1.28 -6.49 -1.00
CA LEU A 130 -0.13 -6.86 -1.03
C LEU A 130 -0.35 -8.37 -0.86
N ALA A 131 0.45 -9.19 -1.54
CA ALA A 131 0.37 -10.64 -1.40
C ALA A 131 0.69 -11.09 0.04
N ALA A 132 1.74 -10.53 0.64
CA ALA A 132 2.15 -10.82 2.00
C ALA A 132 1.09 -10.37 3.04
N LEU A 133 0.44 -9.22 2.82
CA LEU A 133 -0.63 -8.72 3.68
C LEU A 133 -1.82 -9.68 3.76
N MET A 134 -2.13 -10.34 2.65
CA MET A 134 -3.26 -11.28 2.52
C MET A 134 -2.88 -12.72 2.85
N ASP A 135 -1.65 -12.98 3.26
CA ASP A 135 -1.16 -14.31 3.61
C ASP A 135 -1.01 -14.47 5.14
N SER A 136 -1.75 -15.44 5.70
CA SER A 136 -1.70 -15.76 7.13
C SER A 136 -0.39 -16.41 7.60
N VAL A 137 0.46 -16.88 6.68
CA VAL A 137 1.79 -17.44 7.01
C VAL A 137 2.69 -16.36 7.64
N HIS A 138 2.43 -15.08 7.35
CA HIS A 138 3.13 -13.95 7.93
C HIS A 138 2.46 -13.42 9.21
N ALA A 139 1.44 -14.11 9.72
CA ALA A 139 0.76 -13.73 10.95
C ALA A 139 1.67 -13.95 12.16
N ASP A 140 2.35 -12.89 12.59
CA ASP A 140 2.96 -12.85 13.90
C ASP A 140 1.89 -12.77 14.99
N PRO A 141 2.12 -13.34 16.20
CA PRO A 141 1.25 -13.13 17.34
C PRO A 141 1.09 -11.63 17.57
N PRO A 142 -0.07 -11.15 18.08
CA PRO A 142 -0.48 -9.75 18.02
C PRO A 142 0.59 -8.83 18.60
N PRO A 143 1.31 -8.05 17.79
CA PRO A 143 2.29 -7.12 18.30
C PRO A 143 1.64 -5.78 18.59
N ALA A 144 2.21 -5.10 19.56
CA ALA A 144 2.00 -3.67 19.68
C ALA A 144 2.27 -2.98 18.32
N SER A 145 1.38 -2.09 17.96
CA SER A 145 1.36 -1.31 16.71
C SER A 145 2.74 -0.76 16.32
N GLY A 146 3.39 -1.35 15.39
CA GLY A 146 4.72 -0.98 14.90
C GLY A 146 5.57 -2.18 14.49
N ALA A 147 5.43 -3.31 15.19
CA ALA A 147 6.22 -4.50 14.90
C ALA A 147 5.77 -5.21 13.61
N ALA A 148 4.46 -5.17 13.29
CA ALA A 148 3.95 -5.73 12.03
C ALA A 148 4.49 -4.96 10.81
N LEU A 149 4.54 -3.63 10.89
CA LEU A 149 5.14 -2.79 9.85
C LEU A 149 6.66 -3.00 9.77
N ALA A 150 7.34 -3.17 10.90
CA ALA A 150 8.77 -3.46 10.94
C ALA A 150 9.06 -4.81 10.28
N GLY A 151 8.31 -5.86 10.59
CA GLY A 151 8.44 -7.17 9.98
C GLY A 151 8.17 -7.16 8.48
N LEU A 152 7.13 -6.46 8.02
CA LEU A 152 6.85 -6.29 6.60
C LEU A 152 7.95 -5.49 5.91
N ARG A 153 8.43 -4.40 6.52
CA ARG A 153 9.56 -3.61 6.00
C ARG A 153 10.84 -4.42 5.93
N GLU A 154 11.13 -5.23 6.93
CA GLU A 154 12.31 -6.09 6.98
C GLU A 154 12.25 -7.18 5.90
N ALA A 155 11.08 -7.82 5.72
CA ALA A 155 10.85 -8.76 4.64
C ALA A 155 10.98 -8.13 3.24
N LEU A 156 10.62 -6.84 3.10
CA LEU A 156 10.69 -6.09 1.85
C LEU A 156 12.07 -5.41 1.63
N ALA A 157 12.85 -5.19 2.68
CA ALA A 157 14.17 -4.57 2.60
C ALA A 157 15.27 -5.50 2.06
N ALA A 158 15.01 -6.82 2.00
CA ALA A 158 15.89 -7.73 1.29
C ALA A 158 15.87 -7.37 -0.21
N PRO A 159 17.04 -7.22 -0.87
CA PRO A 159 17.07 -6.85 -2.29
C PRO A 159 16.38 -7.93 -3.12
N LEU A 160 15.15 -7.63 -3.52
CA LEU A 160 14.40 -8.48 -4.46
C LEU A 160 15.01 -8.28 -5.85
N SER A 161 15.84 -9.25 -6.27
CA SER A 161 16.22 -9.29 -7.67
C SER A 161 15.03 -9.75 -8.50
N LYS A 162 14.83 -9.18 -9.70
CA LYS A 162 13.85 -9.67 -10.68
C LYS A 162 13.88 -11.19 -10.84
N ARG A 163 15.06 -11.78 -10.68
CA ARG A 163 15.32 -13.21 -10.84
C ARG A 163 14.76 -14.05 -9.70
N ASP A 164 14.81 -13.53 -8.48
CA ASP A 164 14.31 -14.20 -7.28
C ASP A 164 12.80 -14.14 -7.20
N PHE A 165 12.21 -13.01 -7.61
CA PHE A 165 10.77 -12.84 -7.73
C PHE A 165 10.16 -13.82 -8.76
N LEU A 166 10.76 -13.95 -9.94
CA LEU A 166 10.28 -14.85 -11.00
C LEU A 166 10.44 -16.34 -10.64
N ARG A 167 11.28 -16.68 -9.67
CA ARG A 167 11.48 -18.04 -9.17
C ARG A 167 10.69 -18.38 -7.91
N GLY A 168 9.87 -17.44 -7.41
CA GLY A 168 9.11 -17.62 -6.17
C GLY A 168 10.00 -17.84 -4.93
N ARG A 169 11.28 -17.45 -4.99
CA ARG A 169 12.19 -17.50 -3.86
C ARG A 169 12.12 -16.20 -3.08
N PHE A 170 11.45 -16.26 -1.96
CA PHE A 170 11.37 -15.16 -1.02
C PHE A 170 12.38 -15.37 0.12
N PRO A 171 13.12 -14.35 0.56
CA PRO A 171 13.91 -14.44 1.78
C PRO A 171 12.96 -14.65 2.96
N GLY A 172 12.99 -15.83 3.56
CA GLY A 172 12.14 -16.22 4.70
C GLY A 172 11.25 -17.45 4.48
N GLY A 173 11.31 -18.10 3.31
CA GLY A 173 10.69 -19.39 3.12
C GLY A 173 11.39 -20.49 3.93
N PRO A 174 10.67 -21.53 4.45
CA PRO A 174 11.29 -22.61 5.21
C PRO A 174 12.35 -23.27 4.36
N GLY A 175 13.59 -23.28 4.88
CA GLY A 175 14.71 -23.96 4.26
C GLY A 175 14.38 -25.42 4.03
N ASP A 176 14.52 -25.85 2.79
CA ASP A 176 14.45 -27.24 2.41
C ASP A 176 15.60 -28.00 3.10
N GLY A 177 15.29 -28.58 4.25
CA GLY A 177 16.18 -29.47 4.96
C GLY A 177 16.25 -30.80 4.25
N ARG A 178 17.21 -30.96 3.38
CA ARG A 178 17.71 -32.27 2.96
C ARG A 178 19.20 -32.37 3.28
N GLY A 179 19.50 -33.04 4.34
CA GLY A 179 20.78 -33.66 4.62
C GLY A 179 20.60 -35.14 4.65
#